data_da311d53e4d0117ebb1de3e51568161d
#
_entry.id   da311d53e4d0117ebb1de3e51568161d
#
_cell.length_a   1.000
_cell.length_b   1.000
_cell.length_c   1.000
_cell.angle_alpha   90.00
_cell.angle_beta   90.00
_cell.angle_gamma   90.00
#
_symmetry.space_group_name_H-M   'P 1'
#
loop_
_entity.id
_entity.type
_entity.pdbx_description
1 polymer ?
#
loop_
_entity_poly.entity_id
_entity_poly.type
_entity_poly.pdbx_seq_one_letter_code
_entity_poly.pdbx_strand_id
1 'polypeptide(L)'
;PLRLVGSEMCIRDRLIKLPDGTMKVLVEGHKRCLINKIVENDSYSTARVTEVVDLELKDSESVNLVRLIKAKFEDYISVTKRIPPEIVSTVDSLDDLSRLMDTITGHLPIETSKKQEILESSDLKLRAERVLTFIESQLDVVDVEKKVRDRVKKQMEKSQREYYLNEQIKAAQKELGEIGEEGDELENLEKKINEDGMTKEDLKKAK
;
A
#
# COMPACT_ATOMS: atom_id res chain seq x y z
N PRO A 1 16.39 11.04 -21.19
CA PRO A 1 15.66 9.99 -20.51
C PRO A 1 15.96 8.65 -21.14
N LEU A 2 16.37 7.69 -20.32
CA LEU A 2 16.55 6.30 -20.76
C LEU A 2 15.16 5.67 -20.92
N ARG A 3 14.92 5.03 -22.06
CA ARG A 3 13.73 4.24 -22.32
C ARG A 3 14.11 2.82 -22.69
N LEU A 4 13.34 1.85 -22.22
CA LEU A 4 13.44 0.48 -22.68
C LEU A 4 12.93 0.38 -24.12
N VAL A 5 13.79 -0.10 -25.02
CA VAL A 5 13.44 -0.40 -26.41
C VAL A 5 13.45 -1.91 -26.53
N GLY A 6 12.28 -2.52 -26.66
CA GLY A 6 12.15 -3.95 -26.94
C GLY A 6 12.44 -4.27 -28.41
N SER A 7 13.01 -5.44 -28.69
CA SER A 7 13.19 -5.91 -30.06
C SER A 7 11.85 -6.35 -30.65
N GLU A 8 11.59 -6.02 -31.92
CA GLU A 8 10.33 -6.27 -32.62
C GLU A 8 9.86 -7.74 -32.62
N MET A 9 10.76 -8.70 -32.49
CA MET A 9 10.41 -10.13 -32.57
C MET A 9 9.66 -10.67 -31.31
N CYS A 10 9.79 -10.04 -30.14
CA CYS A 10 9.11 -10.49 -28.93
C CYS A 10 7.66 -10.00 -28.80
N ILE A 11 7.28 -8.96 -29.53
CA ILE A 11 5.95 -8.33 -29.40
C ILE A 11 4.85 -9.18 -30.07
N ARG A 12 5.18 -9.87 -31.17
CA ARG A 12 4.19 -10.55 -32.01
C ARG A 12 3.48 -11.72 -31.33
N ASP A 13 4.17 -12.45 -30.46
CA ASP A 13 3.64 -13.68 -29.86
C ASP A 13 2.90 -13.47 -28.53
N ARG A 14 2.94 -12.23 -28.00
CA ARG A 14 2.34 -11.87 -26.71
C ARG A 14 1.35 -10.73 -26.78
N LEU A 15 0.60 -10.66 -27.90
CA LEU A 15 -0.41 -9.67 -28.17
C LEU A 15 -1.79 -10.26 -27.89
N ILE A 16 -2.44 -9.76 -26.84
CA ILE A 16 -3.80 -10.19 -26.47
C ILE A 16 -4.77 -9.10 -26.90
N LYS A 17 -5.68 -9.46 -27.79
CA LYS A 17 -6.76 -8.59 -28.22
C LYS A 17 -7.96 -8.77 -27.29
N LEU A 18 -8.35 -7.69 -26.62
CA LEU A 18 -9.50 -7.70 -25.71
C LEU A 18 -10.81 -7.49 -26.48
N PRO A 19 -11.95 -7.91 -25.94
CA PRO A 19 -13.26 -7.77 -26.61
C PRO A 19 -13.67 -6.31 -26.88
N ASP A 20 -13.13 -5.35 -26.14
CA ASP A 20 -13.35 -3.92 -26.26
C ASP A 20 -12.52 -3.27 -27.39
N GLY A 21 -11.73 -4.06 -28.13
CA GLY A 21 -10.86 -3.61 -29.19
C GLY A 21 -9.49 -3.12 -28.74
N THR A 22 -9.22 -3.05 -27.43
CA THR A 22 -7.90 -2.72 -26.89
C THR A 22 -6.93 -3.89 -27.05
N MET A 23 -5.65 -3.57 -27.26
CA MET A 23 -4.59 -4.57 -27.37
C MET A 23 -3.69 -4.51 -26.12
N LYS A 24 -3.57 -5.62 -25.42
CA LYS A 24 -2.56 -5.82 -24.38
C LYS A 24 -1.29 -6.39 -25.01
N VAL A 25 -0.19 -5.69 -24.82
CA VAL A 25 1.14 -6.12 -25.27
C VAL A 25 1.99 -6.40 -24.05
N LEU A 26 2.55 -7.61 -23.97
CA LEU A 26 3.57 -7.93 -22.97
C LEU A 26 4.94 -7.61 -23.58
N VAL A 27 5.68 -6.73 -22.91
CA VAL A 27 6.99 -6.26 -23.37
C VAL A 27 8.04 -6.65 -22.33
N GLU A 28 9.13 -7.27 -22.79
CA GLU A 28 10.28 -7.61 -21.98
C GLU A 28 11.48 -6.77 -22.44
N GLY A 29 12.12 -6.06 -21.48
CA GLY A 29 13.31 -5.27 -21.77
C GLY A 29 14.56 -6.13 -21.72
N HIS A 30 15.41 -6.06 -22.76
CA HIS A 30 16.68 -6.79 -22.81
C HIS A 30 17.89 -5.94 -22.50
N LYS A 31 17.91 -4.68 -22.98
CA LYS A 31 19.07 -3.80 -22.90
C LYS A 31 18.65 -2.39 -22.53
N ARG A 32 19.56 -1.68 -21.87
CA ARG A 32 19.39 -0.26 -21.58
C ARG A 32 19.96 0.57 -22.71
N CYS A 33 19.20 1.58 -23.12
CA CYS A 33 19.61 2.45 -24.19
C CYS A 33 19.30 3.92 -23.85
N LEU A 34 20.20 4.80 -24.20
CA LEU A 34 19.99 6.23 -24.20
C LEU A 34 19.33 6.64 -25.52
N ILE A 35 18.17 7.30 -25.44
CA ILE A 35 17.50 7.85 -26.62
C ILE A 35 18.14 9.19 -26.96
N ASN A 36 18.86 9.24 -28.08
CA ASN A 36 19.51 10.46 -28.56
C ASN A 36 18.53 11.35 -29.36
N LYS A 37 17.69 10.72 -30.19
CA LYS A 37 16.73 11.45 -31.04
C LYS A 37 15.53 10.56 -31.33
N ILE A 38 14.33 11.16 -31.24
CA ILE A 38 13.10 10.53 -31.71
C ILE A 38 12.81 11.12 -33.10
N VAL A 39 12.45 10.25 -34.03
CA VAL A 39 12.01 10.62 -35.40
C VAL A 39 10.60 10.11 -35.53
N GLU A 40 9.68 11.05 -35.70
CA GLU A 40 8.26 10.76 -35.94
C GLU A 40 8.06 10.53 -37.43
N ASN A 41 7.45 9.41 -37.79
CA ASN A 41 6.97 9.09 -39.13
C ASN A 41 5.44 9.02 -39.08
N ASP A 42 4.78 9.12 -40.24
CA ASP A 42 3.31 9.15 -40.30
C ASP A 42 2.59 7.94 -39.66
N SER A 43 3.26 6.78 -39.62
CA SER A 43 2.65 5.54 -39.13
C SER A 43 3.29 5.00 -37.84
N TYR A 44 4.50 5.38 -37.49
CA TYR A 44 5.22 4.94 -36.32
C TYR A 44 6.39 5.86 -35.96
N SER A 45 6.77 5.88 -34.69
CA SER A 45 7.92 6.65 -34.23
C SER A 45 9.15 5.74 -34.13
N THR A 46 10.29 6.23 -34.61
CA THR A 46 11.60 5.58 -34.47
C THR A 46 12.50 6.38 -33.54
N ALA A 47 13.45 5.71 -32.90
CA ALA A 47 14.44 6.37 -32.06
C ALA A 47 15.85 5.96 -32.44
N ARG A 48 16.75 6.94 -32.49
CA ARG A 48 18.19 6.67 -32.52
C ARG A 48 18.65 6.49 -31.09
N VAL A 49 19.21 5.30 -30.79
CA VAL A 49 19.61 4.92 -29.44
C VAL A 49 21.09 4.60 -29.38
N THR A 50 21.70 4.79 -28.22
CA THR A 50 23.03 4.33 -27.86
C THR A 50 22.91 3.36 -26.70
N GLU A 51 23.50 2.18 -26.80
CA GLU A 51 23.52 1.19 -25.72
C GLU A 51 24.32 1.73 -24.53
N VAL A 52 23.76 1.59 -23.33
CA VAL A 52 24.42 1.97 -22.07
C VAL A 52 24.96 0.71 -21.43
N VAL A 53 26.28 0.69 -21.21
CA VAL A 53 26.96 -0.40 -20.52
C VAL A 53 27.09 -0.02 -19.05
N ASP A 54 26.79 -0.96 -18.17
CA ASP A 54 26.95 -0.76 -16.73
C ASP A 54 28.46 -0.67 -16.38
N LEU A 55 28.78 0.18 -15.40
CA LEU A 55 30.13 0.28 -14.86
C LEU A 55 30.47 -1.02 -14.09
N GLU A 56 31.60 -1.62 -14.40
CA GLU A 56 32.05 -2.87 -13.77
C GLU A 56 32.24 -2.69 -12.25
N LEU A 57 31.69 -3.63 -11.50
CA LEU A 57 31.96 -3.81 -10.07
C LEU A 57 32.89 -4.99 -9.85
N LYS A 58 33.63 -4.99 -8.75
CA LYS A 58 34.39 -6.16 -8.34
C LYS A 58 33.46 -7.34 -8.08
N ASP A 59 33.79 -8.53 -8.52
CA ASP A 59 32.98 -9.73 -8.39
C ASP A 59 32.51 -9.97 -6.93
N SER A 60 33.43 -9.79 -5.97
CA SER A 60 33.14 -9.97 -4.56
C SER A 60 32.09 -8.97 -4.01
N GLU A 61 32.12 -7.72 -4.48
CA GLU A 61 31.13 -6.70 -4.09
C GLU A 61 29.77 -7.00 -4.75
N SER A 62 29.78 -7.39 -6.01
CA SER A 62 28.58 -7.76 -6.76
C SER A 62 27.85 -8.93 -6.07
N VAL A 63 28.53 -10.00 -5.73
CA VAL A 63 27.96 -11.16 -5.03
C VAL A 63 27.35 -10.76 -3.67
N ASN A 64 28.05 -9.90 -2.91
CA ASN A 64 27.53 -9.44 -1.62
C ASN A 64 26.25 -8.59 -1.79
N LEU A 65 26.21 -7.71 -2.77
CA LEU A 65 25.03 -6.89 -3.07
C LEU A 65 23.85 -7.75 -3.55
N VAL A 66 24.08 -8.72 -4.41
CA VAL A 66 23.04 -9.69 -4.84
C VAL A 66 22.43 -10.36 -3.63
N ARG A 67 23.26 -10.89 -2.72
CA ARG A 67 22.76 -11.57 -1.51
C ARG A 67 21.98 -10.63 -0.60
N LEU A 68 22.46 -9.40 -0.41
CA LEU A 68 21.80 -8.41 0.43
C LEU A 68 20.44 -7.99 -0.14
N ILE A 69 20.39 -7.72 -1.45
CA ILE A 69 19.15 -7.31 -2.13
C ILE A 69 18.12 -8.44 -2.11
N LYS A 70 18.53 -9.70 -2.37
CA LYS A 70 17.64 -10.86 -2.27
C LYS A 70 17.04 -10.99 -0.88
N ALA A 71 17.87 -10.94 0.18
CA ALA A 71 17.41 -11.03 1.56
C ALA A 71 16.41 -9.91 1.93
N LYS A 72 16.70 -8.67 1.56
CA LYS A 72 15.79 -7.54 1.83
C LYS A 72 14.49 -7.63 1.05
N PHE A 73 14.54 -8.16 -0.17
CA PHE A 73 13.35 -8.38 -0.96
C PHE A 73 12.49 -9.53 -0.41
N GLU A 74 13.09 -10.60 0.12
CA GLU A 74 12.37 -11.66 0.86
C GLU A 74 11.64 -11.09 2.08
N ASP A 75 12.31 -10.25 2.88
CA ASP A 75 11.69 -9.55 4.01
C ASP A 75 10.44 -8.78 3.53
N TYR A 76 10.57 -8.03 2.44
CA TYR A 76 9.47 -7.28 1.86
C TYR A 76 8.31 -8.16 1.40
N ILE A 77 8.61 -9.29 0.72
CA ILE A 77 7.59 -10.24 0.27
C ILE A 77 6.84 -10.86 1.45
N SER A 78 7.57 -11.25 2.49
CA SER A 78 7.00 -11.91 3.68
C SER A 78 5.92 -11.05 4.36
N VAL A 79 6.13 -9.74 4.37
CA VAL A 79 5.23 -8.76 5.01
C VAL A 79 4.10 -8.34 4.08
N THR A 80 4.39 -8.14 2.79
CA THR A 80 3.43 -7.54 1.83
C THR A 80 2.49 -8.56 1.23
N LYS A 81 2.93 -9.80 1.00
CA LYS A 81 2.16 -10.91 0.36
C LYS A 81 1.49 -10.54 -0.99
N ARG A 82 1.99 -9.51 -1.66
CA ARG A 82 1.41 -8.97 -2.90
C ARG A 82 2.13 -9.45 -4.16
N ILE A 83 3.28 -10.11 -4.00
CA ILE A 83 4.12 -10.53 -5.13
C ILE A 83 3.82 -11.99 -5.47
N PRO A 84 3.59 -12.31 -6.75
CA PRO A 84 3.37 -13.68 -7.19
C PRO A 84 4.59 -14.60 -6.91
N PRO A 85 4.37 -15.88 -6.56
CA PRO A 85 5.46 -16.82 -6.26
C PRO A 85 6.42 -17.04 -7.44
N GLU A 86 5.93 -16.87 -8.67
CA GLU A 86 6.76 -16.98 -9.88
C GLU A 86 7.87 -15.93 -9.93
N ILE A 87 7.59 -14.73 -9.42
CA ILE A 87 8.57 -13.63 -9.35
C ILE A 87 9.65 -13.95 -8.31
N VAL A 88 9.24 -14.53 -7.18
CA VAL A 88 10.19 -14.95 -6.14
C VAL A 88 11.19 -15.96 -6.71
N SER A 89 10.67 -17.00 -7.37
CA SER A 89 11.51 -18.02 -8.02
C SER A 89 12.43 -17.42 -9.09
N THR A 90 11.95 -16.43 -9.84
CA THR A 90 12.76 -15.72 -10.84
C THR A 90 13.88 -14.95 -10.17
N VAL A 91 13.58 -14.17 -9.12
CA VAL A 91 14.57 -13.38 -8.37
C VAL A 91 15.64 -14.28 -7.74
N ASP A 92 15.25 -15.43 -7.18
CA ASP A 92 16.17 -16.39 -6.59
C ASP A 92 17.16 -16.97 -7.61
N SER A 93 16.71 -17.17 -8.84
CA SER A 93 17.54 -17.73 -9.92
C SER A 93 18.49 -16.72 -10.58
N LEU A 94 18.31 -15.42 -10.31
CA LEU A 94 19.14 -14.37 -10.91
C LEU A 94 20.41 -14.13 -10.09
N ASP A 95 21.57 -14.30 -10.72
CA ASP A 95 22.88 -13.99 -10.14
C ASP A 95 23.48 -12.69 -10.70
N ASP A 96 22.97 -12.21 -11.82
CA ASP A 96 23.35 -10.93 -12.40
C ASP A 96 22.71 -9.77 -11.62
N LEU A 97 23.56 -8.92 -11.02
CA LEU A 97 23.14 -7.81 -10.18
C LEU A 97 22.25 -6.80 -10.95
N SER A 98 22.58 -6.52 -12.21
CA SER A 98 21.86 -5.57 -13.04
C SER A 98 20.45 -6.05 -13.32
N ARG A 99 20.30 -7.29 -13.78
CA ARG A 99 19.00 -7.91 -14.05
C ARG A 99 18.17 -8.11 -12.78
N LEU A 100 18.81 -8.47 -11.68
CA LEU A 100 18.17 -8.60 -10.38
C LEU A 100 17.52 -7.29 -9.95
N MET A 101 18.24 -6.18 -10.01
CA MET A 101 17.73 -4.86 -9.64
C MET A 101 16.59 -4.41 -10.56
N ASP A 102 16.68 -4.66 -11.85
CA ASP A 102 15.63 -4.29 -12.80
C ASP A 102 14.35 -5.09 -12.56
N THR A 103 14.50 -6.40 -12.30
CA THR A 103 13.35 -7.27 -11.99
C THR A 103 12.65 -6.83 -10.71
N ILE A 104 13.41 -6.62 -9.63
CA ILE A 104 12.86 -6.19 -8.34
C ILE A 104 12.18 -4.81 -8.47
N THR A 105 12.86 -3.84 -9.10
CA THR A 105 12.32 -2.48 -9.28
C THR A 105 11.01 -2.48 -10.07
N GLY A 106 10.87 -3.37 -11.05
CA GLY A 106 9.63 -3.56 -11.82
C GLY A 106 8.42 -3.89 -10.92
N HIS A 107 8.65 -4.68 -9.87
CA HIS A 107 7.61 -5.18 -8.96
C HIS A 107 7.41 -4.34 -7.70
N LEU A 108 8.29 -3.37 -7.41
CA LEU A 108 8.09 -2.45 -6.30
C LEU A 108 6.99 -1.42 -6.63
N PRO A 109 6.10 -1.09 -5.67
CA PRO A 109 5.03 -0.08 -5.85
C PRO A 109 5.57 1.34 -5.67
N ILE A 110 6.55 1.70 -6.47
CA ILE A 110 7.16 3.03 -6.50
C ILE A 110 6.74 3.80 -7.76
N GLU A 111 6.80 5.11 -7.70
CA GLU A 111 6.45 5.98 -8.82
C GLU A 111 7.34 5.72 -10.04
N THR A 112 6.77 5.89 -11.24
CA THR A 112 7.49 5.71 -12.51
C THR A 112 8.72 6.62 -12.63
N SER A 113 8.66 7.83 -12.06
CA SER A 113 9.79 8.76 -11.98
C SER A 113 10.99 8.14 -11.24
N LYS A 114 10.72 7.47 -10.12
CA LYS A 114 11.75 6.80 -9.32
C LYS A 114 12.30 5.54 -10.00
N LYS A 115 11.44 4.78 -10.68
CA LYS A 115 11.88 3.66 -11.53
C LYS A 115 12.79 4.14 -12.65
N GLN A 116 12.49 5.29 -13.23
CA GLN A 116 13.29 5.92 -14.25
C GLN A 116 14.67 6.37 -13.71
N GLU A 117 14.74 6.96 -12.52
CA GLU A 117 16.00 7.34 -11.86
C GLU A 117 16.93 6.12 -11.63
N ILE A 118 16.35 4.96 -11.27
CA ILE A 118 17.11 3.71 -11.12
C ILE A 118 17.62 3.23 -12.49
N LEU A 119 16.75 3.28 -13.50
CA LEU A 119 17.07 2.86 -14.86
C LEU A 119 18.19 3.72 -15.50
N GLU A 120 18.23 5.02 -15.20
CA GLU A 120 19.22 5.96 -15.71
C GLU A 120 20.61 5.79 -15.08
N SER A 121 20.69 5.15 -13.91
CA SER A 121 21.95 4.95 -13.23
C SER A 121 22.77 3.83 -13.86
N SER A 122 23.90 4.16 -14.47
CA SER A 122 24.87 3.18 -15.00
C SER A 122 25.85 2.65 -13.93
N ASP A 123 25.95 3.31 -12.79
CA ASP A 123 26.73 2.84 -11.64
C ASP A 123 25.95 1.79 -10.87
N LEU A 124 26.40 0.54 -10.93
CA LEU A 124 25.75 -0.61 -10.27
C LEU A 124 25.66 -0.45 -8.75
N LYS A 125 26.68 0.15 -8.13
CA LYS A 125 26.69 0.34 -6.68
C LYS A 125 25.65 1.37 -6.25
N LEU A 126 25.66 2.53 -6.88
CA LEU A 126 24.69 3.59 -6.62
C LEU A 126 23.26 3.12 -6.88
N ARG A 127 23.08 2.30 -7.92
CA ARG A 127 21.79 1.72 -8.25
C ARG A 127 21.33 0.72 -7.19
N ALA A 128 22.22 -0.14 -6.70
CA ALA A 128 21.94 -1.07 -5.61
C ALA A 128 21.55 -0.34 -4.31
N GLU A 129 22.28 0.71 -3.95
CA GLU A 129 21.96 1.56 -2.79
C GLU A 129 20.56 2.18 -2.91
N ARG A 130 20.20 2.69 -4.09
CA ARG A 130 18.85 3.23 -4.35
C ARG A 130 17.77 2.16 -4.22
N VAL A 131 17.96 0.99 -4.83
CA VAL A 131 17.00 -0.12 -4.76
C VAL A 131 16.81 -0.56 -3.30
N LEU A 132 17.89 -0.71 -2.53
CA LEU A 132 17.82 -1.05 -1.11
C LEU A 132 17.04 0.02 -0.31
N THR A 133 17.36 1.29 -0.53
CA THR A 133 16.66 2.41 0.13
C THR A 133 15.16 2.38 -0.19
N PHE A 134 14.78 2.07 -1.42
CA PHE A 134 13.36 1.95 -1.78
C PHE A 134 12.70 0.73 -1.13
N ILE A 135 13.34 -0.41 -1.07
CA ILE A 135 12.81 -1.59 -0.37
C ILE A 135 12.60 -1.26 1.12
N GLU A 136 13.59 -0.64 1.76
CA GLU A 136 13.49 -0.25 3.18
C GLU A 136 12.37 0.75 3.41
N SER A 137 12.25 1.77 2.57
CA SER A 137 11.15 2.74 2.68
C SER A 137 9.76 2.08 2.53
N GLN A 138 9.64 1.07 1.68
CA GLN A 138 8.39 0.33 1.52
C GLN A 138 8.09 -0.58 2.73
N LEU A 139 9.10 -1.16 3.35
CA LEU A 139 8.96 -1.91 4.60
C LEU A 139 8.46 -0.99 5.73
N ASP A 140 9.03 0.20 5.86
CA ASP A 140 8.59 1.19 6.85
C ASP A 140 7.12 1.59 6.65
N VAL A 141 6.71 1.83 5.40
CA VAL A 141 5.30 2.15 5.07
C VAL A 141 4.37 1.02 5.50
N VAL A 142 4.72 -0.24 5.19
CA VAL A 142 3.91 -1.41 5.55
C VAL A 142 3.82 -1.57 7.07
N ASP A 143 4.92 -1.32 7.79
CA ASP A 143 4.93 -1.36 9.25
C ASP A 143 4.04 -0.27 9.87
N VAL A 144 4.06 0.94 9.32
CA VAL A 144 3.17 2.03 9.74
C VAL A 144 1.70 1.66 9.46
N GLU A 145 1.39 1.16 8.26
CA GLU A 145 0.04 0.70 7.90
C GLU A 145 -0.46 -0.38 8.87
N LYS A 146 0.38 -1.34 9.23
CA LYS A 146 0.05 -2.38 10.21
C LYS A 146 -0.26 -1.79 11.57
N LYS A 147 0.60 -0.91 12.09
CA LYS A 147 0.39 -0.23 13.38
C LYS A 147 -0.92 0.57 13.41
N VAL A 148 -1.23 1.29 12.32
CA VAL A 148 -2.49 2.03 12.18
C VAL A 148 -3.68 1.08 12.18
N ARG A 149 -3.63 0.01 11.39
CA ARG A 149 -4.70 -1.00 11.32
C ARG A 149 -4.96 -1.65 12.67
N ASP A 150 -3.91 -2.02 13.40
CA ASP A 150 -4.02 -2.62 14.73
C ASP A 150 -4.64 -1.63 15.74
N ARG A 151 -4.29 -0.35 15.65
CA ARG A 151 -4.88 0.71 16.49
C ARG A 151 -6.37 0.89 16.19
N VAL A 152 -6.74 0.97 14.91
CA VAL A 152 -8.14 1.09 14.49
C VAL A 152 -8.94 -0.12 14.96
N LYS A 153 -8.41 -1.34 14.78
CA LYS A 153 -9.06 -2.57 15.26
C LYS A 153 -9.32 -2.53 16.76
N LYS A 154 -8.30 -2.20 17.56
CA LYS A 154 -8.44 -2.06 19.01
C LYS A 154 -9.48 -1.00 19.40
N GLN A 155 -9.53 0.12 18.70
CA GLN A 155 -10.51 1.18 18.95
C GLN A 155 -11.94 0.70 18.63
N MET A 156 -12.11 0.00 17.51
CA MET A 156 -13.41 -0.58 17.13
C MET A 156 -13.88 -1.62 18.17
N GLU A 157 -13.00 -2.52 18.59
CA GLU A 157 -13.31 -3.52 19.62
C GLU A 157 -13.73 -2.84 20.94
N LYS A 158 -13.03 -1.77 21.33
CA LYS A 158 -13.38 -0.98 22.53
C LYS A 158 -14.76 -0.34 22.38
N SER A 159 -15.03 0.33 21.26
CA SER A 159 -16.32 0.99 21.00
C SER A 159 -17.49 0.00 20.94
N GLN A 160 -17.28 -1.18 20.33
CA GLN A 160 -18.30 -2.24 20.31
C GLN A 160 -18.59 -2.75 21.73
N ARG A 161 -17.54 -2.94 22.55
CA ARG A 161 -17.71 -3.38 23.94
C ARG A 161 -18.44 -2.31 24.77
N GLU A 162 -18.09 -1.04 24.61
CA GLU A 162 -18.77 0.08 25.28
C GLU A 162 -20.24 0.15 24.87
N TYR A 163 -20.54 0.01 23.56
CA TYR A 163 -21.91 -0.05 23.07
C TYR A 163 -22.68 -1.22 23.70
N TYR A 164 -22.12 -2.42 23.69
CA TYR A 164 -22.76 -3.60 24.28
C TYR A 164 -23.04 -3.44 25.79
N LEU A 165 -22.08 -2.89 26.53
CA LEU A 165 -22.27 -2.61 27.96
C LEU A 165 -23.36 -1.56 28.21
N ASN A 166 -23.40 -0.51 27.41
CA ASN A 166 -24.44 0.50 27.51
C ASN A 166 -25.85 -0.06 27.21
N GLU A 167 -25.96 -0.95 26.22
CA GLU A 167 -27.24 -1.63 25.94
C GLU A 167 -27.65 -2.58 27.09
N GLN A 168 -26.67 -3.29 27.69
CA GLN A 168 -26.96 -4.10 28.89
C GLN A 168 -27.42 -3.25 30.08
N ILE A 169 -26.79 -2.09 30.30
CA ILE A 169 -27.18 -1.16 31.36
C ILE A 169 -28.61 -0.65 31.09
N LYS A 170 -28.92 -0.24 29.87
CA LYS A 170 -30.30 0.21 29.51
C LYS A 170 -31.31 -0.91 29.69
N ALA A 171 -31.02 -2.14 29.29
CA ALA A 171 -31.92 -3.26 29.49
C ALA A 171 -32.15 -3.56 30.98
N ALA A 172 -31.07 -3.56 31.78
CA ALA A 172 -31.18 -3.75 33.21
C ALA A 172 -31.95 -2.61 33.92
N GLN A 173 -31.75 -1.35 33.49
CA GLN A 173 -32.51 -0.19 33.98
C GLN A 173 -33.99 -0.32 33.63
N LYS A 174 -34.33 -0.80 32.44
CA LYS A 174 -35.70 -1.04 32.03
C LYS A 174 -36.35 -2.14 32.83
N GLU A 175 -35.68 -3.26 33.08
CA GLU A 175 -36.17 -4.33 33.94
C GLU A 175 -36.38 -3.86 35.40
N LEU A 176 -35.44 -3.04 35.91
CA LEU A 176 -35.58 -2.43 37.25
C LEU A 176 -36.69 -1.39 37.30
N GLY A 177 -36.91 -0.64 36.21
CA GLY A 177 -38.02 0.32 36.11
C GLY A 177 -39.42 -0.34 35.99
N GLU A 178 -39.48 -1.54 35.37
CA GLU A 178 -40.72 -2.35 35.33
C GLU A 178 -41.05 -2.97 36.68
N ILE A 179 -40.08 -3.10 37.61
CA ILE A 179 -40.30 -3.56 39.00
C ILE A 179 -40.64 -2.38 39.92
N GLY A 180 -40.41 -1.14 39.50
CA GLY A 180 -40.70 0.09 40.23
C GLY A 180 -41.54 1.05 39.39
N GLU A 181 -42.85 0.90 39.42
CA GLU A 181 -43.77 1.91 38.89
C GLU A 181 -43.66 3.28 39.61
N GLU A 182 -42.75 3.39 40.62
CA GLU A 182 -42.54 4.61 41.43
C GLU A 182 -41.69 5.68 40.70
N GLY A 183 -40.86 5.33 39.72
CA GLY A 183 -39.97 6.30 39.05
C GLY A 183 -40.71 7.25 38.09
N ASP A 184 -41.71 6.74 37.38
CA ASP A 184 -42.53 7.53 36.45
C ASP A 184 -43.55 8.39 37.17
N GLU A 185 -44.02 7.97 38.37
CA GLU A 185 -44.94 8.75 39.20
C GLU A 185 -44.29 9.99 39.79
N LEU A 186 -43.05 9.91 40.25
CA LEU A 186 -42.28 11.04 40.77
C LEU A 186 -42.02 12.11 39.71
N GLU A 187 -41.64 11.69 38.51
CA GLU A 187 -41.37 12.62 37.39
C GLU A 187 -42.69 13.27 36.87
N ASN A 188 -43.79 12.53 36.89
CA ASN A 188 -45.10 13.03 36.54
C ASN A 188 -45.67 13.96 37.64
N LEU A 189 -45.40 13.67 38.92
CA LEU A 189 -45.75 14.56 40.04
C LEU A 189 -44.95 15.87 40.01
N GLU A 190 -43.65 15.81 39.74
CA GLU A 190 -42.81 17.02 39.55
C GLU A 190 -43.28 17.89 38.38
N LYS A 191 -43.70 17.29 37.27
CA LYS A 191 -44.28 18.02 36.13
C LYS A 191 -45.58 18.67 36.49
N LYS A 192 -46.51 17.97 37.16
CA LYS A 192 -47.80 18.52 37.62
C LYS A 192 -47.61 19.63 38.64
N ILE A 193 -46.68 19.50 39.59
CA ILE A 193 -46.37 20.55 40.58
C ILE A 193 -45.84 21.83 39.91
N ASN A 194 -45.10 21.69 38.81
CA ASN A 194 -44.58 22.84 38.05
C ASN A 194 -45.62 23.47 37.11
N GLU A 195 -46.61 22.69 36.63
CA GLU A 195 -47.69 23.15 35.74
C GLU A 195 -48.87 23.84 36.49
N ASP A 196 -49.13 23.43 37.73
CA ASP A 196 -50.26 23.93 38.49
C ASP A 196 -50.10 25.34 39.13
N GLY A 197 -49.04 26.08 38.79
CA GLY A 197 -48.92 27.51 39.16
C GLY A 197 -48.84 27.81 40.64
N MET A 198 -48.36 26.90 41.48
CA MET A 198 -48.21 27.05 42.93
C MET A 198 -47.30 28.24 43.31
N THR A 199 -47.64 28.85 44.45
CA THR A 199 -46.83 29.96 44.98
C THR A 199 -45.42 29.50 45.41
N LYS A 200 -44.44 30.40 45.40
CA LYS A 200 -43.05 30.04 45.73
C LYS A 200 -42.85 29.45 47.16
N GLU A 201 -43.77 29.69 48.04
CA GLU A 201 -43.83 29.17 49.43
C GLU A 201 -44.29 27.70 49.45
N ASP A 202 -45.29 27.39 48.64
CA ASP A 202 -45.90 26.05 48.57
C ASP A 202 -44.99 25.08 47.84
N LEU A 203 -44.24 25.56 46.81
CA LEU A 203 -43.21 24.82 46.10
C LEU A 203 -42.04 24.39 47.01
N LYS A 204 -41.69 25.19 48.04
CA LYS A 204 -40.66 24.85 49.00
C LYS A 204 -41.07 23.81 50.03
N LYS A 205 -42.37 23.60 50.21
CA LYS A 205 -42.90 22.58 51.14
C LYS A 205 -43.23 21.26 50.45
N ALA A 206 -43.39 21.28 49.09
CA ALA A 206 -43.69 20.11 48.27
C ALA A 206 -42.46 19.39 47.74
N LYS A 207 -41.27 20.04 47.75
CA LYS A 207 -39.96 19.43 47.53
C LYS A 207 -39.35 18.96 48.85
#